data_86688e5fc771f617d21196ab151b3550
#
_entry.id   86688e5fc771f617d21196ab151b3550
#
_cell.length_a   1.000
_cell.length_b   1.000
_cell.length_c   1.000
_cell.angle_alpha   90.00
_cell.angle_beta   90.00
_cell.angle_gamma   90.00
#
_symmetry.space_group_name_H-M   'P 1'
#
loop_
_entity.id
_entity.type
_entity.pdbx_description
1 polymer ?
#
loop_
_entity_poly.entity_id
_entity_poly.type
_entity_poly.pdbx_seq_one_letter_code
_entity_poly.pdbx_strand_id
1 'polypeptide(L)'
;MLRLTNVEVMFNRVILVLRGVSLHVPPRTIVALLGANGAGKSTTLNSITGLIHTELGEVTEGTIEFEGRDLIRMSTDRIAQCGIAQVLEGRRLFEHLTVEENLRVGARAKRGKSSIKKDIDMIYGYFPKLRLMRNATAGYCSGGEQQMISTGRALISNPKIMLLDEPSMGLSPILVQEIFRIIKNIHEDKGTSILLVEQNATTALDIASYGYIMENGRIVLDGTQEQLKNNEDVKEFYMGLSEVGKKKSYREVKHYRRRKRWL
;
A
#
# COMPACT_ATOMS: atom_id res chain seq x y z
N MET A 1 -9.14 6.45 -11.36
CA MET A 1 -8.50 5.15 -11.61
C MET A 1 -8.97 4.12 -10.60
N LEU A 2 -8.59 4.18 -9.32
CA LEU A 2 -9.15 3.34 -8.24
C LEU A 2 -10.04 4.20 -7.35
N ARG A 3 -11.26 3.73 -7.06
CA ARG A 3 -12.23 4.42 -6.21
C ARG A 3 -12.92 3.43 -5.28
N LEU A 4 -12.92 3.76 -4.00
CA LEU A 4 -13.73 3.12 -2.98
C LEU A 4 -14.82 4.10 -2.57
N THR A 5 -16.07 3.64 -2.48
CA THR A 5 -17.19 4.47 -2.06
C THR A 5 -17.98 3.75 -0.99
N ASN A 6 -17.98 4.30 0.23
CA ASN A 6 -18.71 3.81 1.39
C ASN A 6 -18.50 2.31 1.68
N VAL A 7 -17.25 1.83 1.56
CA VAL A 7 -16.93 0.41 1.70
C VAL A 7 -17.00 -0.03 3.15
N GLU A 8 -17.81 -1.04 3.42
CA GLU A 8 -17.85 -1.76 4.68
C GLU A 8 -17.31 -3.17 4.52
N VAL A 9 -16.53 -3.63 5.50
CA VAL A 9 -15.97 -4.98 5.51
C VAL A 9 -16.21 -5.62 6.84
N MET A 10 -16.74 -6.84 6.78
CA MET A 10 -17.07 -7.64 7.94
C MET A 10 -16.32 -8.98 7.90
N PHE A 11 -15.73 -9.39 9.04
CA PHE A 11 -15.10 -10.70 9.20
C PHE A 11 -16.01 -11.63 9.99
N ASN A 12 -16.07 -12.89 9.56
CA ASN A 12 -16.90 -13.94 10.18
C ASN A 12 -18.36 -13.52 10.36
N ARG A 13 -18.86 -12.55 9.57
CA ARG A 13 -20.21 -11.96 9.70
C ARG A 13 -20.52 -11.34 11.06
N VAL A 14 -19.50 -11.01 11.84
CA VAL A 14 -19.63 -10.48 13.21
C VAL A 14 -18.80 -9.23 13.43
N ILE A 15 -17.57 -9.18 12.93
CA ILE A 15 -16.62 -8.10 13.25
C ILE A 15 -16.58 -7.11 12.10
N LEU A 16 -17.21 -5.95 12.28
CA LEU A 16 -17.16 -4.84 11.32
C LEU A 16 -15.84 -4.09 11.46
N VAL A 17 -14.94 -4.26 10.48
CA VAL A 17 -13.60 -3.67 10.47
C VAL A 17 -13.56 -2.37 9.67
N LEU A 18 -14.05 -2.36 8.41
CA LEU A 18 -14.21 -1.12 7.65
C LEU A 18 -15.64 -0.61 7.78
N ARG A 19 -15.79 0.70 7.97
CA ARG A 19 -17.04 1.35 8.38
C ARG A 19 -17.35 2.54 7.47
N GLY A 20 -17.62 2.28 6.19
CA GLY A 20 -17.93 3.29 5.21
C GLY A 20 -16.67 4.01 4.68
N VAL A 21 -15.64 3.26 4.31
CA VAL A 21 -14.39 3.83 3.77
C VAL A 21 -14.60 4.34 2.35
N SER A 22 -14.24 5.61 2.14
CA SER A 22 -14.24 6.24 0.82
C SER A 22 -12.88 6.85 0.54
N LEU A 23 -12.23 6.44 -0.56
CA LEU A 23 -10.97 7.01 -1.03
C LEU A 23 -10.85 6.93 -2.54
N HIS A 24 -9.99 7.76 -3.10
CA HIS A 24 -9.73 7.82 -4.54
C HIS A 24 -8.23 7.90 -4.80
N VAL A 25 -7.74 7.05 -5.71
CA VAL A 25 -6.39 7.14 -6.26
C VAL A 25 -6.50 7.52 -7.73
N PRO A 26 -6.18 8.77 -8.09
CA PRO A 26 -6.12 9.21 -9.48
C PRO A 26 -5.05 8.45 -10.28
N PRO A 27 -5.13 8.42 -11.63
CA PRO A 27 -4.04 7.87 -12.42
C PRO A 27 -2.76 8.70 -12.23
N ARG A 28 -1.62 8.02 -12.24
CA ARG A 28 -0.29 8.64 -12.15
C ARG A 28 -0.14 9.52 -10.90
N THR A 29 -0.59 9.02 -9.75
CA THR A 29 -0.42 9.69 -8.45
C THR A 29 0.07 8.71 -7.39
N ILE A 30 0.78 9.24 -6.39
CA ILE A 30 1.05 8.54 -5.13
C ILE A 30 0.07 9.09 -4.09
N VAL A 31 -0.74 8.22 -3.52
CA VAL A 31 -1.69 8.53 -2.44
C VAL A 31 -1.30 7.72 -1.21
N ALA A 32 -1.27 8.38 -0.05
CA ALA A 32 -1.01 7.73 1.23
C ALA A 32 -2.31 7.39 1.98
N LEU A 33 -2.36 6.20 2.59
CA LEU A 33 -3.36 5.83 3.58
C LEU A 33 -2.65 5.61 4.91
N LEU A 34 -2.82 6.53 5.83
CA LEU A 34 -2.11 6.64 7.09
C LEU A 34 -2.99 6.23 8.27
N GLY A 35 -2.41 5.67 9.29
CA GLY A 35 -3.14 5.29 10.49
C GLY A 35 -2.35 4.37 11.40
N ALA A 36 -2.77 4.25 12.64
CA ALA A 36 -2.18 3.34 13.63
C ALA A 36 -2.39 1.87 13.23
N ASN A 37 -1.67 0.95 13.89
CA ASN A 37 -1.91 -0.48 13.74
C ASN A 37 -3.34 -0.83 14.16
N GLY A 38 -4.00 -1.69 13.38
CA GLY A 38 -5.41 -2.05 13.59
C GLY A 38 -6.43 -1.00 13.08
N ALA A 39 -6.00 0.10 12.43
CA ALA A 39 -6.94 1.10 11.88
C ALA A 39 -7.80 0.57 10.72
N GLY A 40 -7.39 -0.54 10.06
CA GLY A 40 -8.09 -1.12 8.90
C GLY A 40 -7.34 -0.94 7.56
N LYS A 41 -6.09 -0.47 7.59
CA LYS A 41 -5.30 -0.15 6.39
C LYS A 41 -5.08 -1.38 5.48
N SER A 42 -4.52 -2.46 6.02
CA SER A 42 -4.28 -3.73 5.28
C SER A 42 -5.59 -4.37 4.84
N THR A 43 -6.65 -4.26 5.67
CA THR A 43 -8.01 -4.70 5.29
C THR A 43 -8.51 -3.93 4.07
N THR A 44 -8.25 -2.63 3.97
CA THR A 44 -8.59 -1.83 2.80
C THR A 44 -7.86 -2.33 1.55
N LEU A 45 -6.55 -2.62 1.63
CA LEU A 45 -5.80 -3.18 0.50
C LEU A 45 -6.30 -4.59 0.11
N ASN A 46 -6.55 -5.45 1.11
CA ASN A 46 -7.04 -6.82 0.88
C ASN A 46 -8.46 -6.83 0.29
N SER A 47 -9.30 -5.83 0.60
CA SER A 47 -10.61 -5.69 -0.04
C SER A 47 -10.51 -5.32 -1.53
N ILE A 48 -9.53 -4.49 -1.90
CA ILE A 48 -9.27 -4.10 -3.30
C ILE A 48 -8.79 -5.31 -4.12
N THR A 49 -7.93 -6.15 -3.54
CA THR A 49 -7.33 -7.28 -4.26
C THR A 49 -8.12 -8.59 -4.16
N GLY A 50 -9.20 -8.60 -3.39
CA GLY A 50 -9.99 -9.80 -3.14
C GLY A 50 -9.32 -10.82 -2.20
N LEU A 51 -8.15 -10.48 -1.62
CA LEU A 51 -7.48 -11.33 -0.62
C LEU A 51 -8.27 -11.44 0.69
N ILE A 52 -9.19 -10.49 0.93
CA ILE A 52 -10.03 -10.49 2.12
C ILE A 52 -10.82 -11.80 2.31
N HIS A 53 -11.19 -12.46 1.22
CA HIS A 53 -11.93 -13.72 1.26
C HIS A 53 -11.11 -14.88 1.83
N THR A 54 -9.77 -14.81 1.76
CA THR A 54 -8.89 -15.84 2.36
C THR A 54 -8.86 -15.78 3.88
N GLU A 55 -9.30 -14.66 4.45
CA GLU A 55 -9.35 -14.39 5.88
C GLU A 55 -10.81 -14.40 6.43
N LEU A 56 -11.76 -14.97 5.67
CA LEU A 56 -13.18 -15.00 6.01
C LEU A 56 -13.81 -13.61 6.14
N GLY A 57 -13.27 -12.65 5.41
CA GLY A 57 -13.82 -11.30 5.28
C GLY A 57 -14.67 -11.16 4.02
N GLU A 58 -15.67 -10.29 4.07
CA GLU A 58 -16.51 -9.94 2.93
C GLU A 58 -16.78 -8.43 2.89
N VAL A 59 -16.90 -7.87 1.69
CA VAL A 59 -17.41 -6.50 1.49
C VAL A 59 -18.92 -6.57 1.58
N THR A 60 -19.50 -5.96 2.60
CA THR A 60 -20.94 -6.01 2.88
C THR A 60 -21.71 -4.84 2.27
N GLU A 61 -21.05 -3.69 2.14
CA GLU A 61 -21.64 -2.46 1.60
C GLU A 61 -20.60 -1.68 0.78
N GLY A 62 -21.10 -0.80 -0.11
CA GLY A 62 -20.28 0.10 -0.92
C GLY A 62 -19.81 -0.49 -2.24
N THR A 63 -18.89 0.21 -2.91
CA THR A 63 -18.33 -0.18 -4.21
C THR A 63 -16.80 -0.02 -4.21
N ILE A 64 -16.14 -0.91 -4.96
CA ILE A 64 -14.69 -0.83 -5.23
C ILE A 64 -14.51 -0.88 -6.75
N GLU A 65 -14.13 0.24 -7.35
CA GLU A 65 -14.02 0.37 -8.80
C GLU A 65 -12.57 0.66 -9.23
N PHE A 66 -12.14 -0.05 -10.26
CA PHE A 66 -10.86 0.20 -10.93
C PHE A 66 -11.06 0.37 -12.42
N GLU A 67 -10.76 1.56 -12.94
CA GLU A 67 -10.98 1.92 -14.35
C GLU A 67 -12.42 1.61 -14.84
N GLY A 68 -13.42 1.89 -13.99
CA GLY A 68 -14.83 1.65 -14.29
C GLY A 68 -15.28 0.20 -14.15
N ARG A 69 -14.44 -0.68 -13.63
CA ARG A 69 -14.76 -2.09 -13.37
C ARG A 69 -15.00 -2.32 -11.89
N ASP A 70 -16.10 -2.95 -11.55
CA ASP A 70 -16.35 -3.41 -10.17
C ASP A 70 -15.43 -4.57 -9.83
N LEU A 71 -14.69 -4.45 -8.73
CA LEU A 71 -13.73 -5.46 -8.27
C LEU A 71 -14.33 -6.45 -7.27
N ILE A 72 -15.44 -6.12 -6.59
CA ILE A 72 -15.95 -6.89 -5.44
C ILE A 72 -16.26 -8.34 -5.83
N ARG A 73 -16.77 -8.56 -7.06
CA ARG A 73 -17.15 -9.89 -7.56
C ARG A 73 -16.05 -10.57 -8.40
N MET A 74 -14.87 -9.96 -8.48
CA MET A 74 -13.78 -10.50 -9.27
C MET A 74 -12.87 -11.38 -8.40
N SER A 75 -12.36 -12.46 -8.97
CA SER A 75 -11.32 -13.27 -8.33
C SER A 75 -9.98 -12.52 -8.32
N THR A 76 -9.14 -12.80 -7.32
CA THR A 76 -7.83 -12.15 -7.12
C THR A 76 -6.95 -12.21 -8.37
N ASP A 77 -6.96 -13.32 -9.12
CA ASP A 77 -6.22 -13.48 -10.37
C ASP A 77 -6.72 -12.53 -11.47
N ARG A 78 -8.04 -12.35 -11.59
CA ARG A 78 -8.63 -11.37 -12.53
C ARG A 78 -8.33 -9.94 -12.14
N ILE A 79 -8.34 -9.63 -10.84
CA ILE A 79 -7.96 -8.30 -10.32
C ILE A 79 -6.49 -8.01 -10.66
N ALA A 80 -5.58 -8.96 -10.43
CA ALA A 80 -4.18 -8.83 -10.82
C ALA A 80 -4.02 -8.62 -12.33
N GLN A 81 -4.81 -9.32 -13.15
CA GLN A 81 -4.82 -9.14 -14.60
C GLN A 81 -5.37 -7.77 -15.06
N CYS A 82 -6.13 -7.05 -14.24
CA CYS A 82 -6.51 -5.67 -14.53
C CYS A 82 -5.33 -4.69 -14.40
N GLY A 83 -4.22 -5.13 -13.80
CA GLY A 83 -3.02 -4.32 -13.58
C GLY A 83 -2.90 -3.79 -12.15
N ILE A 84 -3.47 -4.50 -11.18
CA ILE A 84 -3.33 -4.21 -9.75
C ILE A 84 -2.30 -5.19 -9.17
N ALA A 85 -1.26 -4.68 -8.52
CA ALA A 85 -0.29 -5.51 -7.80
C ALA A 85 -0.18 -5.04 -6.35
N GLN A 86 -0.12 -5.98 -5.41
CA GLN A 86 0.03 -5.70 -3.99
C GLN A 86 1.38 -6.23 -3.47
N VAL A 87 2.06 -5.40 -2.69
CA VAL A 87 3.17 -5.79 -1.84
C VAL A 87 2.60 -5.92 -0.43
N LEU A 88 2.53 -7.16 0.04
CA LEU A 88 1.93 -7.48 1.34
C LEU A 88 2.87 -7.12 2.49
N GLU A 89 2.30 -6.79 3.63
CA GLU A 89 3.01 -6.68 4.89
C GLU A 89 3.78 -7.99 5.21
N GLY A 90 4.95 -7.89 5.82
CA GLY A 90 5.79 -9.04 6.15
C GLY A 90 6.48 -9.66 4.94
N ARG A 91 6.52 -8.95 3.79
CA ARG A 91 7.27 -9.28 2.56
C ARG A 91 6.76 -10.51 1.81
N ARG A 92 6.25 -11.55 2.47
CA ARG A 92 5.60 -12.77 1.92
C ARG A 92 6.36 -13.34 0.70
N LEU A 93 7.65 -13.62 0.88
CA LEU A 93 8.49 -14.23 -0.15
C LEU A 93 8.32 -15.75 -0.20
N PHE A 94 8.71 -16.34 -1.33
CA PHE A 94 8.98 -17.77 -1.42
C PHE A 94 10.41 -17.99 -0.91
N GLU A 95 10.54 -18.25 0.39
CA GLU A 95 11.82 -18.22 1.11
C GLU A 95 12.85 -19.22 0.60
N HIS A 96 12.40 -20.37 0.10
CA HIS A 96 13.24 -21.42 -0.46
C HIS A 96 13.64 -21.20 -1.92
N LEU A 97 13.03 -20.24 -2.61
CA LEU A 97 13.41 -19.85 -3.96
C LEU A 97 14.53 -18.80 -3.92
N THR A 98 15.31 -18.75 -5.01
CA THR A 98 16.31 -17.70 -5.22
C THR A 98 15.63 -16.33 -5.44
N VAL A 99 16.44 -15.27 -5.34
CA VAL A 99 16.01 -13.91 -5.67
C VAL A 99 15.42 -13.85 -7.08
N GLU A 100 16.11 -14.38 -8.10
CA GLU A 100 15.64 -14.34 -9.47
C GLU A 100 14.36 -15.17 -9.67
N GLU A 101 14.24 -16.34 -9.03
CA GLU A 101 13.03 -17.14 -9.10
C GLU A 101 11.83 -16.45 -8.48
N ASN A 102 12.00 -15.75 -7.35
CA ASN A 102 10.96 -14.91 -6.77
C ASN A 102 10.48 -13.84 -7.76
N LEU A 103 11.39 -13.16 -8.46
CA LEU A 103 11.02 -12.19 -9.50
C LEU A 103 10.26 -12.86 -10.64
N ARG A 104 10.72 -14.04 -11.12
CA ARG A 104 10.06 -14.79 -12.20
C ARG A 104 8.63 -15.19 -11.86
N VAL A 105 8.33 -15.51 -10.59
CA VAL A 105 6.95 -15.79 -10.14
C VAL A 105 6.05 -14.59 -10.37
N GLY A 106 6.52 -13.36 -10.07
CA GLY A 106 5.75 -12.14 -10.31
C GLY A 106 5.41 -11.90 -11.79
N ALA A 107 6.26 -12.35 -12.71
CA ALA A 107 6.02 -12.19 -14.14
C ALA A 107 4.82 -13.00 -14.66
N ARG A 108 4.33 -14.01 -13.91
CA ARG A 108 3.16 -14.84 -14.31
C ARG A 108 1.86 -14.03 -14.38
N ALA A 109 1.73 -12.95 -13.59
CA ALA A 109 0.56 -12.10 -13.63
C ALA A 109 0.51 -11.19 -14.87
N LYS A 110 1.60 -11.12 -15.64
CA LYS A 110 1.73 -10.25 -16.80
C LYS A 110 0.97 -10.78 -18.01
N ARG A 111 0.16 -9.93 -18.62
CA ARG A 111 -0.42 -10.18 -19.94
C ARG A 111 0.55 -9.69 -21.02
N GLY A 112 0.87 -10.56 -21.98
CA GLY A 112 1.66 -10.22 -23.17
C GLY A 112 2.98 -10.94 -23.31
N LYS A 113 3.57 -10.92 -24.53
CA LYS A 113 4.78 -11.65 -24.95
C LYS A 113 6.09 -10.88 -24.65
N SER A 114 6.14 -10.05 -23.62
CA SER A 114 7.40 -9.40 -23.22
C SER A 114 8.39 -10.47 -22.74
N SER A 115 9.66 -10.29 -23.09
CA SER A 115 10.72 -11.18 -22.62
C SER A 115 10.91 -11.03 -21.11
N ILE A 116 10.66 -12.10 -20.35
CA ILE A 116 10.90 -12.14 -18.89
C ILE A 116 12.31 -11.63 -18.56
N LYS A 117 13.29 -11.90 -19.41
CA LYS A 117 14.67 -11.45 -19.24
C LYS A 117 14.74 -9.91 -19.21
N LYS A 118 14.09 -9.23 -20.16
CA LYS A 118 14.04 -7.75 -20.19
C LYS A 118 13.37 -7.17 -18.96
N ASP A 119 12.29 -7.84 -18.49
CA ASP A 119 11.58 -7.40 -17.30
C ASP A 119 12.46 -7.56 -16.04
N ILE A 120 13.20 -8.66 -15.90
CA ILE A 120 14.17 -8.88 -14.82
C ILE A 120 15.31 -7.85 -14.89
N ASP A 121 15.85 -7.58 -16.08
CA ASP A 121 16.90 -6.57 -16.25
C ASP A 121 16.41 -5.17 -15.84
N MET A 122 15.15 -4.85 -16.12
CA MET A 122 14.51 -3.61 -15.65
C MET A 122 14.44 -3.58 -14.10
N ILE A 123 14.02 -4.68 -13.44
CA ILE A 123 14.01 -4.75 -11.98
C ILE A 123 15.42 -4.55 -11.42
N TYR A 124 16.44 -5.14 -12.02
CA TYR A 124 17.82 -4.94 -11.62
C TYR A 124 18.33 -3.52 -11.85
N GLY A 125 17.70 -2.75 -12.74
CA GLY A 125 17.93 -1.31 -12.90
C GLY A 125 17.47 -0.52 -11.67
N TYR A 126 16.29 -0.83 -11.12
CA TYR A 126 15.79 -0.20 -9.89
C TYR A 126 16.48 -0.72 -8.63
N PHE A 127 16.84 -2.00 -8.62
CA PHE A 127 17.44 -2.70 -7.47
C PHE A 127 18.76 -3.37 -7.88
N PRO A 128 19.85 -2.61 -8.12
CA PRO A 128 21.13 -3.17 -8.57
C PRO A 128 21.69 -4.25 -7.63
N LYS A 129 21.44 -4.11 -6.33
CA LYS A 129 21.84 -5.08 -5.30
C LYS A 129 21.27 -6.47 -5.56
N LEU A 130 20.02 -6.57 -6.04
CA LEU A 130 19.39 -7.85 -6.34
C LEU A 130 20.09 -8.60 -7.48
N ARG A 131 20.71 -7.87 -8.45
CA ARG A 131 21.48 -8.49 -9.53
C ARG A 131 22.69 -9.25 -8.99
N LEU A 132 23.38 -8.66 -8.01
CA LEU A 132 24.58 -9.28 -7.41
C LEU A 132 24.25 -10.55 -6.63
N MET A 133 23.04 -10.61 -6.07
CA MET A 133 22.58 -11.73 -5.24
C MET A 133 21.48 -12.56 -5.90
N ARG A 134 21.36 -12.54 -7.24
CA ARG A 134 20.27 -13.19 -7.98
C ARG A 134 20.11 -14.69 -7.67
N ASN A 135 21.20 -15.38 -7.37
CA ASN A 135 21.23 -16.81 -7.05
C ASN A 135 21.16 -17.10 -5.54
N ALA A 136 21.13 -16.07 -4.68
CA ALA A 136 20.98 -16.25 -3.25
C ALA A 136 19.55 -16.69 -2.91
N THR A 137 19.39 -17.56 -1.92
CA THR A 137 18.10 -17.99 -1.41
C THR A 137 17.43 -16.83 -0.68
N ALA A 138 16.19 -16.47 -1.04
CA ALA A 138 15.50 -15.27 -0.57
C ALA A 138 15.29 -15.27 0.95
N GLY A 139 15.11 -16.42 1.59
CA GLY A 139 14.94 -16.52 3.04
C GLY A 139 16.18 -16.08 3.84
N TYR A 140 17.38 -16.14 3.25
CA TYR A 140 18.62 -15.71 3.90
C TYR A 140 19.00 -14.25 3.62
N CYS A 141 18.21 -13.55 2.82
CA CYS A 141 18.41 -12.14 2.54
C CYS A 141 18.05 -11.28 3.76
N SER A 142 18.74 -10.15 3.92
CA SER A 142 18.37 -9.15 4.94
C SER A 142 16.97 -8.59 4.72
N GLY A 143 16.38 -8.02 5.77
CA GLY A 143 15.03 -7.46 5.69
C GLY A 143 14.84 -6.42 4.58
N GLY A 144 15.82 -5.56 4.32
CA GLY A 144 15.77 -4.61 3.21
C GLY A 144 15.84 -5.27 1.85
N GLU A 145 16.70 -6.28 1.69
CA GLU A 145 16.79 -7.07 0.45
C GLU A 145 15.50 -7.83 0.17
N GLN A 146 14.89 -8.42 1.19
CA GLN A 146 13.60 -9.07 1.08
C GLN A 146 12.50 -8.09 0.66
N GLN A 147 12.53 -6.85 1.17
CA GLN A 147 11.60 -5.79 0.75
C GLN A 147 11.81 -5.39 -0.72
N MET A 148 13.08 -5.28 -1.16
CA MET A 148 13.41 -5.05 -2.57
C MET A 148 12.90 -6.19 -3.47
N ILE A 149 13.06 -7.45 -3.06
CA ILE A 149 12.57 -8.62 -3.80
C ILE A 149 11.04 -8.56 -3.90
N SER A 150 10.33 -8.30 -2.80
CA SER A 150 8.87 -8.24 -2.79
C SER A 150 8.34 -7.12 -3.69
N THR A 151 8.93 -5.93 -3.61
CA THR A 151 8.59 -4.79 -4.46
C THR A 151 8.90 -5.08 -5.93
N GLY A 152 10.07 -5.65 -6.22
CA GLY A 152 10.47 -6.07 -7.58
C GLY A 152 9.53 -7.13 -8.16
N ARG A 153 9.10 -8.11 -7.35
CA ARG A 153 8.13 -9.14 -7.73
C ARG A 153 6.78 -8.55 -8.11
N ALA A 154 6.32 -7.51 -7.42
CA ALA A 154 5.10 -6.80 -7.77
C ALA A 154 5.29 -5.97 -9.05
N LEU A 155 6.41 -5.24 -9.16
CA LEU A 155 6.70 -4.36 -10.29
C LEU A 155 6.88 -5.10 -11.62
N ILE A 156 7.42 -6.31 -11.61
CA ILE A 156 7.71 -7.09 -12.83
C ILE A 156 6.44 -7.41 -13.65
N SER A 157 5.28 -7.44 -13.01
CA SER A 157 3.98 -7.58 -13.70
C SER A 157 3.59 -6.34 -14.52
N ASN A 158 4.38 -5.24 -14.42
CA ASN A 158 4.12 -3.94 -15.03
C ASN A 158 2.74 -3.40 -14.67
N PRO A 159 2.45 -3.21 -13.39
CA PRO A 159 1.13 -2.84 -12.92
C PRO A 159 0.79 -1.39 -13.24
N LYS A 160 -0.51 -1.11 -13.40
CA LYS A 160 -1.05 0.25 -13.50
C LYS A 160 -1.11 0.94 -12.14
N ILE A 161 -1.34 0.13 -11.09
CA ILE A 161 -1.31 0.57 -9.70
C ILE A 161 -0.61 -0.45 -8.82
N MET A 162 0.23 0.02 -7.91
CA MET A 162 0.83 -0.76 -6.84
C MET A 162 0.21 -0.38 -5.50
N LEU A 163 -0.20 -1.38 -4.74
CA LEU A 163 -0.68 -1.27 -3.37
C LEU A 163 0.46 -1.72 -2.46
N LEU A 164 1.01 -0.81 -1.66
CA LEU A 164 2.17 -1.07 -0.81
C LEU A 164 1.75 -1.05 0.65
N ASP A 165 1.85 -2.20 1.33
CA ASP A 165 1.46 -2.36 2.72
C ASP A 165 2.67 -2.28 3.64
N GLU A 166 2.82 -1.16 4.34
CA GLU A 166 3.88 -0.83 5.30
C GLU A 166 5.30 -1.19 4.81
N PRO A 167 5.73 -0.70 3.62
CA PRO A 167 7.03 -1.07 3.04
C PRO A 167 8.23 -0.65 3.90
N SER A 168 8.05 0.26 4.86
CA SER A 168 9.10 0.73 5.78
C SER A 168 9.27 -0.14 7.03
N MET A 169 8.31 -1.05 7.31
CA MET A 169 8.25 -1.76 8.58
C MET A 169 9.49 -2.65 8.82
N GLY A 170 10.11 -2.48 10.00
CA GLY A 170 11.28 -3.25 10.43
C GLY A 170 12.55 -2.99 9.60
N LEU A 171 12.65 -1.83 8.94
CA LEU A 171 13.84 -1.39 8.22
C LEU A 171 14.58 -0.30 8.98
N SER A 172 15.90 -0.22 8.77
CA SER A 172 16.69 0.91 9.25
C SER A 172 16.31 2.20 8.52
N PRO A 173 16.48 3.39 9.13
CA PRO A 173 16.13 4.67 8.49
C PRO A 173 16.77 4.87 7.12
N ILE A 174 18.00 4.41 6.91
CA ILE A 174 18.73 4.50 5.64
C ILE A 174 18.02 3.65 4.56
N LEU A 175 17.62 2.42 4.91
CA LEU A 175 16.91 1.54 3.99
C LEU A 175 15.51 2.04 3.68
N VAL A 176 14.83 2.66 4.65
CA VAL A 176 13.53 3.31 4.42
C VAL A 176 13.68 4.40 3.35
N GLN A 177 14.64 5.30 3.49
CA GLN A 177 14.90 6.36 2.51
C GLN A 177 15.22 5.78 1.12
N GLU A 178 16.02 4.71 1.06
CA GLU A 178 16.36 4.03 -0.20
C GLU A 178 15.10 3.45 -0.87
N ILE A 179 14.29 2.69 -0.14
CA ILE A 179 13.06 2.08 -0.67
C ILE A 179 12.08 3.15 -1.15
N PHE A 180 11.87 4.22 -0.39
CA PHE A 180 10.95 5.29 -0.76
C PHE A 180 11.43 6.07 -1.99
N ARG A 181 12.75 6.29 -2.11
CA ARG A 181 13.35 6.87 -3.32
C ARG A 181 13.09 5.97 -4.54
N ILE A 182 13.26 4.65 -4.40
CA ILE A 182 13.00 3.71 -5.50
C ILE A 182 11.51 3.71 -5.87
N ILE A 183 10.60 3.70 -4.89
CA ILE A 183 9.15 3.80 -5.13
C ILE A 183 8.81 5.07 -5.92
N LYS A 184 9.40 6.21 -5.54
CA LYS A 184 9.23 7.48 -6.26
C LYS A 184 9.75 7.40 -7.69
N ASN A 185 10.96 6.86 -7.91
CA ASN A 185 11.53 6.68 -9.25
C ASN A 185 10.63 5.76 -10.13
N ILE A 186 10.12 4.66 -9.58
CA ILE A 186 9.18 3.77 -10.30
C ILE A 186 7.94 4.54 -10.75
N HIS A 187 7.39 5.38 -9.86
CA HIS A 187 6.25 6.23 -10.19
C HIS A 187 6.57 7.22 -11.30
N GLU A 188 7.69 7.94 -11.19
CA GLU A 188 8.12 8.97 -12.15
C GLU A 188 8.42 8.36 -13.53
N ASP A 189 9.17 7.26 -13.58
CA ASP A 189 9.60 6.63 -14.83
C ASP A 189 8.46 5.93 -15.58
N LYS A 190 7.55 5.28 -14.84
CA LYS A 190 6.51 4.43 -15.43
C LYS A 190 5.12 5.04 -15.40
N GLY A 191 4.91 6.07 -14.61
CA GLY A 191 3.58 6.62 -14.33
C GLY A 191 2.67 5.64 -13.59
N THR A 192 3.24 4.64 -12.89
CA THR A 192 2.49 3.70 -12.06
C THR A 192 1.86 4.45 -10.90
N SER A 193 0.54 4.32 -10.72
CA SER A 193 -0.13 4.86 -9.54
C SER A 193 0.24 4.05 -8.30
N ILE A 194 0.27 4.68 -7.14
CA ILE A 194 0.64 4.01 -5.90
C ILE A 194 -0.36 4.37 -4.80
N LEU A 195 -0.90 3.36 -4.14
CA LEU A 195 -1.56 3.50 -2.84
C LEU A 195 -0.60 2.97 -1.78
N LEU A 196 -0.02 3.89 -1.03
CA LEU A 196 0.97 3.61 0.00
C LEU A 196 0.31 3.61 1.36
N VAL A 197 0.31 2.46 2.01
CA VAL A 197 -0.15 2.32 3.40
C VAL A 197 1.05 2.40 4.34
N GLU A 198 0.97 3.28 5.32
CA GLU A 198 2.05 3.51 6.29
C GLU A 198 1.52 3.94 7.66
N GLN A 199 2.29 3.66 8.70
CA GLN A 199 2.08 4.23 10.02
C GLN A 199 2.83 5.55 10.18
N ASN A 200 4.02 5.67 9.61
CA ASN A 200 4.85 6.88 9.68
C ASN A 200 4.39 7.90 8.60
N ALA A 201 3.64 8.90 9.03
CA ALA A 201 3.12 9.93 8.14
C ALA A 201 4.22 10.77 7.50
N THR A 202 5.31 11.06 8.20
CA THR A 202 6.41 11.89 7.67
C THR A 202 6.96 11.29 6.40
N THR A 203 7.39 10.04 6.47
CA THR A 203 8.01 9.33 5.34
C THR A 203 7.03 9.15 4.17
N ALA A 204 5.78 8.80 4.46
CA ALA A 204 4.77 8.60 3.43
C ALA A 204 4.40 9.91 2.72
N LEU A 205 4.22 11.00 3.47
CA LEU A 205 3.89 12.31 2.93
C LEU A 205 5.06 12.99 2.21
N ASP A 206 6.30 12.48 2.33
CA ASP A 206 7.42 12.99 1.55
C ASP A 206 7.32 12.64 0.06
N ILE A 207 6.61 11.57 -0.29
CA ILE A 207 6.44 11.14 -1.68
C ILE A 207 4.99 11.20 -2.17
N ALA A 208 4.00 11.19 -1.27
CA ALA A 208 2.58 11.22 -1.64
C ALA A 208 2.09 12.64 -1.90
N SER A 209 1.29 12.84 -2.95
CA SER A 209 0.67 14.12 -3.27
C SER A 209 -0.63 14.37 -2.49
N TYR A 210 -1.27 13.31 -2.02
CA TYR A 210 -2.51 13.33 -1.26
C TYR A 210 -2.51 12.22 -0.20
N GLY A 211 -3.21 12.41 0.91
CA GLY A 211 -3.29 11.42 1.96
C GLY A 211 -4.66 11.33 2.61
N TYR A 212 -4.92 10.16 3.17
CA TYR A 212 -6.08 9.83 3.98
C TYR A 212 -5.59 9.36 5.35
N ILE A 213 -6.19 9.86 6.42
CA ILE A 213 -5.95 9.39 7.79
C ILE A 213 -7.08 8.47 8.18
N MET A 214 -6.72 7.26 8.58
CA MET A 214 -7.67 6.22 8.93
C MET A 214 -7.60 5.88 10.42
N GLU A 215 -8.77 5.81 11.07
CA GLU A 215 -8.91 5.39 12.47
C GLU A 215 -10.15 4.50 12.62
N ASN A 216 -9.99 3.38 13.33
CA ASN A 216 -11.09 2.48 13.67
C ASN A 216 -12.01 2.13 12.48
N GLY A 217 -11.41 1.88 11.31
CA GLY A 217 -12.11 1.52 10.08
C GLY A 217 -12.78 2.67 9.34
N ARG A 218 -12.45 3.93 9.64
CA ARG A 218 -13.02 5.12 8.98
C ARG A 218 -11.94 6.10 8.54
N ILE A 219 -12.19 6.80 7.44
CA ILE A 219 -11.39 7.97 7.09
C ILE A 219 -11.86 9.13 7.96
N VAL A 220 -10.95 9.69 8.75
CA VAL A 220 -11.23 10.80 9.69
C VAL A 220 -10.76 12.13 9.16
N LEU A 221 -9.73 12.14 8.32
CA LEU A 221 -9.16 13.33 7.71
C LEU A 221 -8.60 12.96 6.34
N ASP A 222 -8.67 13.87 5.38
CA ASP A 222 -8.00 13.76 4.09
C ASP A 222 -7.57 15.12 3.58
N GLY A 223 -6.55 15.15 2.74
CA GLY A 223 -6.05 16.41 2.18
C GLY A 223 -4.79 16.24 1.36
N THR A 224 -4.34 17.35 0.77
CA THR A 224 -3.05 17.40 0.07
C THR A 224 -1.88 17.19 1.04
N GLN A 225 -0.73 16.82 0.49
CA GLN A 225 0.52 16.71 1.26
C GLN A 225 0.75 17.91 2.17
N GLU A 226 0.60 19.12 1.63
CA GLU A 226 0.83 20.37 2.36
C GLU A 226 -0.18 20.59 3.49
N GLN A 227 -1.46 20.31 3.23
CA GLN A 227 -2.51 20.41 4.24
C GLN A 227 -2.28 19.45 5.41
N LEU A 228 -1.91 18.20 5.11
CA LEU A 228 -1.65 17.20 6.14
C LEU A 228 -0.35 17.46 6.91
N LYS A 229 0.72 17.89 6.22
CA LYS A 229 1.98 18.25 6.90
C LYS A 229 1.85 19.47 7.81
N ASN A 230 0.91 20.39 7.52
CA ASN A 230 0.69 21.57 8.34
C ASN A 230 -0.38 21.36 9.42
N ASN A 231 -1.12 20.27 9.40
CA ASN A 231 -2.16 19.97 10.37
C ASN A 231 -1.52 19.59 11.74
N GLU A 232 -1.92 20.26 12.80
CA GLU A 232 -1.37 20.07 14.15
C GLU A 232 -1.65 18.67 14.69
N ASP A 233 -2.84 18.13 14.49
CA ASP A 233 -3.22 16.78 14.92
C ASP A 233 -2.37 15.72 14.21
N VAL A 234 -2.13 15.90 12.89
CA VAL A 234 -1.27 15.00 12.12
C VAL A 234 0.17 15.05 12.62
N LYS A 235 0.68 16.24 12.94
CA LYS A 235 2.03 16.42 13.52
C LYS A 235 2.16 15.71 14.86
N GLU A 236 1.20 15.91 15.74
CA GLU A 236 1.22 15.36 17.09
C GLU A 236 1.08 13.83 17.10
N PHE A 237 0.08 13.29 16.38
CA PHE A 237 -0.30 11.87 16.48
C PHE A 237 0.43 10.94 15.51
N TYR A 238 0.80 11.43 14.32
CA TYR A 238 1.33 10.58 13.24
C TYR A 238 2.75 10.93 12.79
N MET A 239 3.25 12.12 13.12
CA MET A 239 4.63 12.53 12.79
C MET A 239 5.57 12.49 14.01
N GLY A 240 5.05 12.24 15.21
CA GLY A 240 5.84 12.16 16.44
C GLY A 240 6.46 13.49 16.89
N LEU A 241 5.95 14.61 16.39
CA LEU A 241 6.43 15.96 16.69
C LEU A 241 5.67 16.58 17.87
N SER A 242 5.44 15.82 18.96
CA SER A 242 4.82 16.37 20.17
C SER A 242 5.82 17.26 20.92
N GLU A 243 5.48 18.50 21.14
CA GLU A 243 6.13 19.31 22.19
C GLU A 243 5.76 18.70 23.53
N VAL A 244 6.80 18.10 24.17
CA VAL A 244 6.85 17.69 25.58
C VAL A 244 5.80 16.65 26.08
N GLY A 245 6.17 15.38 26.08
CA GLY A 245 6.03 14.54 27.31
C GLY A 245 4.67 13.95 27.68
N LYS A 246 3.61 13.98 26.86
CA LYS A 246 2.40 13.18 27.11
C LYS A 246 1.84 12.61 25.82
N LYS A 247 1.91 11.28 25.66
CA LYS A 247 1.12 10.56 24.66
C LYS A 247 -0.37 10.73 25.02
N LYS A 248 -1.04 11.72 24.43
CA LYS A 248 -2.50 11.83 24.47
C LYS A 248 -3.07 10.90 23.40
N SER A 249 -4.01 10.07 23.78
CA SER A 249 -4.82 9.30 22.84
C SER A 249 -5.81 10.25 22.15
N TYR A 250 -6.01 10.13 20.84
CA TYR A 250 -7.01 10.86 20.07
C TYR A 250 -8.43 10.76 20.65
N ARG A 251 -8.69 9.75 21.47
CA ARG A 251 -9.93 9.59 22.26
C ARG A 251 -10.18 10.71 23.27
N GLU A 252 -9.16 11.47 23.67
CA GLU A 252 -9.25 12.47 24.74
C GLU A 252 -9.40 13.90 24.22
N VAL A 253 -9.18 14.12 22.91
CA VAL A 253 -9.30 15.44 22.29
C VAL A 253 -10.71 15.62 21.72
N LYS A 254 -11.60 16.17 22.55
CA LYS A 254 -13.03 16.43 22.25
C LYS A 254 -13.28 17.66 21.35
N HIS A 255 -12.48 17.96 20.34
CA HIS A 255 -12.69 19.13 19.49
C HIS A 255 -12.70 18.83 17.98
N TYR A 256 -13.28 17.73 17.57
CA TYR A 256 -13.55 17.52 16.14
C TYR A 256 -14.99 17.91 15.80
N ARG A 257 -15.17 19.06 15.13
CA ARG A 257 -16.42 19.36 14.43
C ARG A 257 -16.58 18.34 13.30
N ARG A 258 -17.42 17.33 13.49
CA ARG A 258 -17.89 16.42 12.45
C ARG A 258 -18.47 17.26 11.31
N ARG A 259 -17.75 17.39 10.19
CA ARG A 259 -18.39 17.78 8.93
C ARG A 259 -19.24 16.58 8.49
N LYS A 260 -20.53 16.65 8.80
CA LYS A 260 -21.53 15.81 8.14
C LYS A 260 -21.51 16.18 6.65
N ARG A 261 -20.90 15.38 5.81
CA ARG A 261 -21.24 15.38 4.38
C ARG A 261 -22.46 14.48 4.24
N TRP A 262 -23.62 15.09 4.19
CA TRP A 262 -24.80 14.57 3.55
C TRP A 262 -24.66 14.89 2.06
N LEU A 263 -24.57 13.86 1.25
CA LEU A 263 -25.12 13.64 -0.09
C LEU A 263 -24.32 12.56 -0.78
#